data_d9c38e3df7c86708932f579e76112ba3
#
_entry.id   d9c38e3df7c86708932f579e76112ba3
#
_cell.length_a   1.000
_cell.length_b   1.000
_cell.length_c   1.000
_cell.angle_alpha   90.00
_cell.angle_beta   90.00
_cell.angle_gamma   90.00
#
_symmetry.space_group_name_H-M   'P 1'
#
loop_
_entity.id
_entity.type
_entity.pdbx_description
1 polymer ?
#
loop_
_entity_poly.entity_id
_entity_poly.type
_entity_poly.pdbx_seq_one_letter_code
_entity_poly.pdbx_strand_id
1 'polypeptide(L)'
;LHVQFGIKNLYHRMIITACALVAKRYGAMLLKGMEYSVMTNSILNTLNKSLEKDKKQNLKLNILVEVYSEIKMNMSDNQDAIDNFIEWVSEISDCVNSDFWNGEDVMGIFFNEFNRYKKKSESGQIFTPDHITTFMYRLLDVNMTDKVLDATCGSGAFLVKSMCNMIKESGGVNTDEAKQIKSCQLFGIEFDREIFALACANMLIHKDGKTNLEQLDTRSDEAIKWIKSKGITKVLMNPPYERK
;
A
#
# COMPACT_ATOMS: atom_id res chain seq x y z
N LEU A 1 14.49 -3.25 -11.68
CA LEU A 1 13.28 -2.72 -12.34
C LEU A 1 13.60 -1.64 -13.39
N HIS A 2 14.33 -0.58 -13.04
CA HIS A 2 14.59 0.54 -13.96
C HIS A 2 15.34 0.11 -15.23
N VAL A 3 16.50 -0.52 -15.07
CA VAL A 3 17.38 -0.89 -16.19
C VAL A 3 16.89 -2.15 -16.90
N GLN A 4 16.62 -3.22 -16.14
CA GLN A 4 16.35 -4.55 -16.68
C GLN A 4 14.93 -4.71 -17.25
N PHE A 5 13.94 -4.06 -16.62
CA PHE A 5 12.54 -4.11 -17.07
C PHE A 5 12.07 -2.83 -17.74
N GLY A 6 12.97 -1.85 -17.96
CA GLY A 6 12.67 -0.59 -18.64
C GLY A 6 11.68 0.33 -17.95
N ILE A 7 11.39 0.12 -16.64
CA ILE A 7 10.39 0.87 -15.91
C ILE A 7 10.99 2.17 -15.37
N LYS A 8 10.86 3.24 -16.13
CA LYS A 8 11.45 4.56 -15.81
C LYS A 8 10.69 5.29 -14.70
N ASN A 9 9.35 5.22 -14.69
CA ASN A 9 8.51 5.87 -13.70
C ASN A 9 8.70 5.25 -12.32
N LEU A 10 8.90 6.08 -11.30
CA LEU A 10 9.10 5.65 -9.92
C LEU A 10 7.86 4.94 -9.36
N TYR A 11 6.68 5.52 -9.54
CA TYR A 11 5.41 4.96 -9.06
C TYR A 11 5.09 3.63 -9.72
N HIS A 12 5.35 3.49 -11.03
CA HIS A 12 5.20 2.20 -11.71
C HIS A 12 6.08 1.11 -11.12
N ARG A 13 7.35 1.42 -10.74
CA ARG A 13 8.21 0.47 -10.04
C ARG A 13 7.63 0.05 -8.70
N MET A 14 7.09 1.01 -7.94
CA MET A 14 6.44 0.74 -6.66
C MET A 14 5.21 -0.14 -6.85
N ILE A 15 4.32 0.19 -7.81
CA ILE A 15 3.10 -0.56 -8.09
C ILE A 15 3.43 -2.00 -8.48
N ILE A 16 4.39 -2.22 -9.38
CA ILE A 16 4.77 -3.57 -9.82
C ILE A 16 5.28 -4.39 -8.63
N THR A 17 6.15 -3.83 -7.81
CA THR A 17 6.67 -4.52 -6.63
C THR A 17 5.55 -4.79 -5.62
N ALA A 18 4.68 -3.81 -5.38
CA ALA A 18 3.53 -3.94 -4.50
C ALA A 18 2.56 -5.03 -4.98
N CYS A 19 2.26 -5.06 -6.28
CA CYS A 19 1.40 -6.08 -6.88
C CYS A 19 2.00 -7.49 -6.75
N ALA A 20 3.32 -7.63 -6.92
CA ALA A 20 4.00 -8.91 -6.72
C ALA A 20 3.91 -9.38 -5.26
N LEU A 21 4.10 -8.48 -4.29
CA LEU A 21 3.96 -8.77 -2.87
C LEU A 21 2.52 -9.15 -2.51
N VAL A 22 1.54 -8.40 -2.99
CA VAL A 22 0.11 -8.71 -2.78
C VAL A 22 -0.23 -10.05 -3.41
N ALA A 23 0.18 -10.30 -4.67
CA ALA A 23 -0.07 -11.57 -5.34
C ALA A 23 0.55 -12.75 -4.58
N LYS A 24 1.81 -12.64 -4.13
CA LYS A 24 2.46 -13.67 -3.32
C LYS A 24 1.69 -13.96 -2.05
N ARG A 25 1.20 -12.93 -1.38
CA ARG A 25 0.36 -13.08 -0.21
C ARG A 25 -0.95 -13.84 -0.48
N TYR A 26 -1.54 -13.66 -1.67
CA TYR A 26 -2.73 -14.40 -2.11
C TYR A 26 -2.41 -15.74 -2.78
N GLY A 27 -1.18 -16.23 -2.65
CA GLY A 27 -0.77 -17.56 -3.08
C GLY A 27 -0.23 -17.64 -4.50
N ALA A 28 0.21 -16.54 -5.09
CA ALA A 28 0.93 -16.59 -6.36
C ALA A 28 2.21 -17.43 -6.19
N MET A 29 2.38 -18.39 -7.07
CA MET A 29 3.63 -19.14 -7.17
C MET A 29 4.60 -18.34 -8.03
N LEU A 30 5.62 -17.77 -7.40
CA LEU A 30 6.72 -17.07 -8.05
C LEU A 30 8.00 -17.87 -7.78
N LEU A 31 8.51 -18.54 -8.81
CA LEU A 31 9.64 -19.47 -8.70
C LEU A 31 10.79 -19.01 -9.60
N LYS A 32 12.03 -19.18 -9.14
CA LYS A 32 13.21 -18.98 -9.97
C LYS A 32 13.14 -19.86 -11.22
N GLY A 33 13.64 -19.35 -12.34
CA GLY A 33 13.56 -20.03 -13.63
C GLY A 33 12.28 -19.75 -14.42
N MET A 34 11.33 -18.99 -13.87
CA MET A 34 10.16 -18.56 -14.63
C MET A 34 10.53 -17.57 -15.72
N GLU A 35 9.95 -17.74 -16.90
CA GLU A 35 10.01 -16.72 -17.94
C GLU A 35 9.26 -15.43 -17.48
N TYR A 36 9.67 -14.32 -18.03
CA TYR A 36 9.08 -13.01 -17.73
C TYR A 36 7.55 -12.99 -17.88
N SER A 37 7.04 -13.53 -18.98
CA SER A 37 5.60 -13.60 -19.26
C SER A 37 4.84 -14.47 -18.25
N VAL A 38 5.45 -15.56 -17.81
CA VAL A 38 4.86 -16.48 -16.83
C VAL A 38 4.79 -15.80 -15.45
N MET A 39 5.84 -15.10 -15.04
CA MET A 39 5.89 -14.35 -13.80
C MET A 39 4.81 -13.25 -13.77
N THR A 40 4.76 -12.40 -14.80
CA THR A 40 3.80 -11.28 -14.87
C THR A 40 2.36 -11.77 -14.93
N ASN A 41 2.08 -12.83 -15.69
CA ASN A 41 0.75 -13.44 -15.75
C ASN A 41 0.37 -14.14 -14.43
N SER A 42 1.31 -14.75 -13.71
CA SER A 42 1.05 -15.33 -12.39
C SER A 42 0.60 -14.27 -11.39
N ILE A 43 1.27 -13.11 -11.39
CA ILE A 43 0.88 -11.97 -10.56
C ILE A 43 -0.54 -11.51 -10.91
N LEU A 44 -0.79 -11.18 -12.18
CA LEU A 44 -2.06 -10.64 -12.64
C LEU A 44 -3.24 -11.61 -12.41
N ASN A 45 -3.06 -12.88 -12.75
CA ASN A 45 -4.09 -13.90 -12.58
C ASN A 45 -4.43 -14.12 -11.10
N THR A 46 -3.43 -14.08 -10.21
CA THR A 46 -3.67 -14.24 -8.78
C THR A 46 -4.43 -13.04 -8.22
N LEU A 47 -4.06 -11.82 -8.60
CA LEU A 47 -4.78 -10.62 -8.21
C LEU A 47 -6.24 -10.67 -8.69
N ASN A 48 -6.49 -11.02 -9.95
CA ASN A 48 -7.84 -11.13 -10.51
C ASN A 48 -8.68 -12.20 -9.79
N LYS A 49 -8.12 -13.38 -9.54
CA LYS A 49 -8.82 -14.45 -8.79
C LYS A 49 -9.17 -14.03 -7.36
N SER A 50 -8.29 -13.28 -6.71
CA SER A 50 -8.52 -12.77 -5.36
C SER A 50 -9.63 -11.73 -5.34
N LEU A 51 -9.69 -10.89 -6.38
CA LEU A 51 -10.77 -9.93 -6.59
C LEU A 51 -12.13 -10.62 -6.77
N GLU A 52 -12.18 -11.71 -7.51
CA GLU A 52 -13.43 -12.44 -7.77
C GLU A 52 -14.02 -13.08 -6.51
N LYS A 53 -13.18 -13.55 -5.59
CA LYS A 53 -13.62 -14.14 -4.33
C LYS A 53 -14.28 -13.11 -3.39
N ASP A 54 -13.85 -11.86 -3.46
CA ASP A 54 -14.26 -10.79 -2.55
C ASP A 54 -15.09 -9.69 -3.24
N LYS A 55 -15.84 -10.01 -4.27
CA LYS A 55 -16.57 -9.07 -5.18
C LYS A 55 -17.33 -7.93 -4.51
N LYS A 56 -17.74 -8.06 -3.25
CA LYS A 56 -18.45 -6.99 -2.51
C LYS A 56 -17.55 -6.02 -1.74
N GLN A 57 -16.27 -6.34 -1.56
CA GLN A 57 -15.34 -5.55 -0.72
C GLN A 57 -14.19 -4.89 -1.48
N ASN A 58 -14.02 -5.15 -2.79
CA ASN A 58 -12.76 -4.91 -3.48
C ASN A 58 -12.82 -4.05 -4.75
N LEU A 59 -13.71 -3.06 -4.82
CA LEU A 59 -13.61 -2.00 -5.84
C LEU A 59 -12.21 -1.36 -5.86
N LYS A 60 -11.54 -1.33 -4.70
CA LYS A 60 -10.19 -0.77 -4.51
C LYS A 60 -9.08 -1.64 -5.09
N LEU A 61 -9.24 -2.97 -5.08
CA LEU A 61 -8.32 -3.88 -5.77
C LEU A 61 -8.43 -3.77 -7.28
N ASN A 62 -9.61 -3.44 -7.81
CA ASN A 62 -9.75 -3.21 -9.25
C ASN A 62 -8.80 -2.12 -9.74
N ILE A 63 -8.70 -1.01 -9.02
CA ILE A 63 -7.76 0.08 -9.37
C ILE A 63 -6.32 -0.43 -9.40
N LEU A 64 -5.92 -1.26 -8.43
CA LEU A 64 -4.57 -1.82 -8.40
C LEU A 64 -4.31 -2.69 -9.64
N VAL A 65 -5.25 -3.55 -10.02
CA VAL A 65 -5.15 -4.40 -11.22
C VAL A 65 -5.16 -3.56 -12.49
N GLU A 66 -6.03 -2.57 -12.59
CA GLU A 66 -6.09 -1.66 -13.72
C GLU A 66 -4.77 -0.92 -13.91
N VAL A 67 -4.28 -0.26 -12.86
CA VAL A 67 -3.02 0.49 -12.90
C VAL A 67 -1.83 -0.43 -13.23
N TYR A 68 -1.79 -1.65 -12.65
CA TYR A 68 -0.77 -2.64 -13.00
C TYR A 68 -0.81 -3.00 -14.48
N SER A 69 -2.00 -3.22 -15.05
CA SER A 69 -2.20 -3.63 -16.43
C SER A 69 -1.85 -2.52 -17.44
N GLU A 70 -1.95 -1.26 -17.04
CA GLU A 70 -1.58 -0.10 -17.86
C GLU A 70 -0.07 0.13 -17.93
N ILE A 71 0.71 -0.45 -16.98
CA ILE A 71 2.16 -0.27 -16.96
C ILE A 71 2.80 -1.06 -18.09
N LYS A 72 3.39 -0.33 -19.03
CA LYS A 72 4.20 -0.94 -20.10
C LYS A 72 5.54 -1.34 -19.53
N MET A 73 5.78 -2.63 -19.50
CA MET A 73 7.07 -3.22 -19.17
C MET A 73 7.71 -3.76 -20.43
N ASN A 74 9.01 -3.52 -20.60
CA ASN A 74 9.75 -4.20 -21.67
C ASN A 74 9.91 -5.67 -21.26
N MET A 75 9.66 -6.58 -22.21
CA MET A 75 10.02 -7.98 -21.99
C MET A 75 11.51 -8.07 -21.69
N SER A 76 11.84 -8.75 -20.63
CA SER A 76 13.23 -8.98 -20.24
C SER A 76 13.58 -10.46 -20.50
N ASP A 77 14.63 -10.67 -21.29
CA ASP A 77 15.22 -12.01 -21.49
C ASP A 77 16.35 -12.27 -20.47
N ASN A 78 16.57 -11.33 -19.55
CA ASN A 78 17.57 -11.48 -18.51
C ASN A 78 17.01 -12.31 -17.36
N GLN A 79 17.28 -13.62 -17.39
CA GLN A 79 16.80 -14.57 -16.39
C GLN A 79 17.30 -14.22 -14.98
N ASP A 80 18.55 -13.79 -14.84
CA ASP A 80 19.11 -13.41 -13.54
C ASP A 80 18.34 -12.23 -12.92
N ALA A 81 17.89 -11.27 -13.73
CA ALA A 81 17.11 -10.15 -13.25
C ALA A 81 15.71 -10.58 -12.80
N ILE A 82 15.09 -11.53 -13.49
CA ILE A 82 13.78 -12.10 -13.15
C ILE A 82 13.91 -12.87 -11.83
N ASP A 83 14.89 -13.75 -11.74
CA ASP A 83 15.14 -14.59 -10.56
C ASP A 83 15.45 -13.74 -9.32
N ASN A 84 16.28 -12.71 -9.46
CA ASN A 84 16.56 -11.77 -8.38
C ASN A 84 15.30 -11.01 -7.94
N PHE A 85 14.46 -10.58 -8.88
CA PHE A 85 13.19 -9.91 -8.52
C PHE A 85 12.27 -10.84 -7.73
N ILE A 86 12.13 -12.09 -8.14
CA ILE A 86 11.33 -13.12 -7.46
C ILE A 86 11.88 -13.39 -6.05
N GLU A 87 13.20 -13.50 -5.91
CA GLU A 87 13.87 -13.71 -4.63
C GLU A 87 13.60 -12.55 -3.66
N TRP A 88 13.85 -11.32 -4.09
CA TRP A 88 13.60 -10.13 -3.27
C TRP A 88 12.13 -9.99 -2.87
N VAL A 89 11.20 -10.23 -3.78
CA VAL A 89 9.76 -10.24 -3.44
C VAL A 89 9.46 -11.30 -2.37
N SER A 90 10.10 -12.46 -2.43
CA SER A 90 9.94 -13.51 -1.44
C SER A 90 10.50 -13.11 -0.08
N GLU A 91 11.72 -12.63 -0.03
CA GLU A 91 12.38 -12.17 1.21
C GLU A 91 11.61 -11.02 1.88
N ILE A 92 11.16 -10.02 1.09
CA ILE A 92 10.37 -8.91 1.62
C ILE A 92 9.03 -9.42 2.15
N SER A 93 8.36 -10.32 1.43
CA SER A 93 7.09 -10.93 1.87
C SER A 93 7.26 -11.67 3.20
N ASP A 94 8.32 -12.43 3.35
CA ASP A 94 8.61 -13.18 4.58
C ASP A 94 8.93 -12.24 5.74
N CYS A 95 9.69 -11.16 5.49
CA CYS A 95 9.99 -10.12 6.47
C CYS A 95 8.70 -9.43 6.97
N VAL A 96 7.85 -8.96 6.06
CA VAL A 96 6.58 -8.27 6.41
C VAL A 96 5.60 -9.21 7.14
N ASN A 97 5.68 -10.51 6.90
CA ASN A 97 4.83 -11.49 7.57
C ASN A 97 5.41 -12.03 8.88
N SER A 98 6.64 -11.64 9.23
CA SER A 98 7.28 -12.05 10.48
C SER A 98 6.68 -11.35 11.70
N ASP A 99 6.85 -11.98 12.88
CA ASP A 99 6.44 -11.39 14.16
C ASP A 99 7.27 -10.17 14.58
N PHE A 100 8.41 -9.94 13.90
CA PHE A 100 9.30 -8.80 14.14
C PHE A 100 8.88 -7.53 13.38
N TRP A 101 7.95 -7.63 12.45
CA TRP A 101 7.49 -6.46 11.70
C TRP A 101 6.63 -5.53 12.57
N ASN A 102 7.04 -4.27 12.66
CA ASN A 102 6.39 -3.27 13.53
C ASN A 102 5.43 -2.33 12.78
N GLY A 103 4.99 -2.71 11.60
CA GLY A 103 4.06 -1.90 10.80
C GLY A 103 4.73 -0.68 10.16
N GLU A 104 5.98 -0.82 9.73
CA GLU A 104 6.65 0.17 8.91
C GLU A 104 5.97 0.28 7.54
N ASP A 105 5.94 1.48 7.00
CA ASP A 105 5.36 1.77 5.67
C ASP A 105 6.24 1.19 4.55
N VAL A 106 5.86 0.03 4.02
CA VAL A 106 6.57 -0.63 2.91
C VAL A 106 6.65 0.26 1.67
N MET A 107 5.58 1.01 1.37
CA MET A 107 5.58 1.90 0.21
C MET A 107 6.50 3.10 0.41
N GLY A 108 6.56 3.65 1.60
CA GLY A 108 7.52 4.71 1.95
C GLY A 108 8.98 4.23 1.86
N ILE A 109 9.25 2.99 2.29
CA ILE A 109 10.57 2.37 2.14
C ILE A 109 10.93 2.24 0.64
N PHE A 110 10.03 1.72 -0.19
CA PHE A 110 10.25 1.59 -1.63
C PHE A 110 10.48 2.95 -2.29
N PHE A 111 9.69 3.96 -1.93
CA PHE A 111 9.88 5.31 -2.44
C PHE A 111 11.29 5.82 -2.16
N ASN A 112 11.76 5.71 -0.93
CA ASN A 112 13.06 6.17 -0.53
C ASN A 112 14.19 5.41 -1.25
N GLU A 113 14.10 4.08 -1.32
CA GLU A 113 15.12 3.25 -1.96
C GLU A 113 15.14 3.42 -3.48
N PHE A 114 13.99 3.46 -4.14
CA PHE A 114 13.93 3.65 -5.59
C PHE A 114 14.30 5.06 -6.02
N ASN A 115 14.20 6.05 -5.11
CA ASN A 115 14.54 7.45 -5.37
C ASN A 115 15.95 7.82 -4.94
N ARG A 116 16.67 6.91 -4.27
CA ARG A 116 18.00 7.15 -3.64
C ARG A 116 19.03 7.76 -4.59
N TYR A 117 18.94 7.41 -5.87
CA TYR A 117 19.89 7.84 -6.90
C TYR A 117 19.35 8.93 -7.84
N LYS A 118 18.14 9.44 -7.61
CA LYS A 118 17.59 10.56 -8.39
C LYS A 118 17.93 11.91 -7.77
N LYS A 119 18.20 12.90 -8.63
CA LYS A 119 18.29 14.30 -8.20
C LYS A 119 16.91 14.74 -7.68
N LYS A 120 16.87 15.44 -6.53
CA LYS A 120 15.70 15.84 -5.73
C LYS A 120 14.56 16.61 -6.44
N SER A 121 14.58 16.78 -7.76
CA SER A 121 13.74 17.77 -8.46
C SER A 121 12.44 17.23 -9.10
N GLU A 122 12.15 15.94 -9.03
CA GLU A 122 11.08 15.38 -9.88
C GLU A 122 9.84 14.81 -9.16
N SER A 123 9.80 14.75 -7.84
CA SER A 123 8.59 14.30 -7.15
C SER A 123 8.00 15.42 -6.28
N GLY A 124 6.85 15.95 -6.70
CA GLY A 124 6.07 16.91 -5.91
C GLY A 124 5.42 16.29 -4.67
N GLN A 125 5.44 14.98 -4.52
CA GLN A 125 4.90 14.25 -3.38
C GLN A 125 6.03 13.81 -2.45
N ILE A 126 5.83 14.01 -1.15
CA ILE A 126 6.75 13.62 -0.08
C ILE A 126 6.03 12.57 0.77
N PHE A 127 6.58 11.36 0.81
CA PHE A 127 6.10 10.33 1.75
C PHE A 127 6.51 10.72 3.17
N THR A 128 5.60 10.53 4.11
CA THR A 128 5.85 10.89 5.51
C THR A 128 6.84 9.89 6.13
N PRO A 129 7.99 10.35 6.64
CA PRO A 129 8.96 9.45 7.27
C PRO A 129 8.37 8.72 8.49
N ASP A 130 8.78 7.47 8.71
CA ASP A 130 8.23 6.60 9.76
C ASP A 130 8.35 7.18 11.18
N HIS A 131 9.45 7.87 11.47
CA HIS A 131 9.61 8.52 12.78
C HIS A 131 8.60 9.66 13.00
N ILE A 132 8.18 10.36 11.95
CA ILE A 132 7.15 11.41 12.02
C ILE A 132 5.77 10.76 12.21
N THR A 133 5.45 9.69 11.45
CA THR A 133 4.18 8.98 11.64
C THR A 133 4.05 8.43 13.05
N THR A 134 5.13 7.85 13.58
CA THR A 134 5.20 7.33 14.95
C THR A 134 5.05 8.44 15.99
N PHE A 135 5.73 9.57 15.80
CA PHE A 135 5.65 10.71 16.70
C PHE A 135 4.22 11.29 16.76
N MET A 136 3.62 11.54 15.59
CA MET A 136 2.26 12.09 15.51
C MET A 136 1.21 11.12 16.06
N TYR A 137 1.35 9.83 15.82
CA TYR A 137 0.49 8.79 16.40
C TYR A 137 0.51 8.85 17.93
N ARG A 138 1.71 8.91 18.53
CA ARG A 138 1.87 8.98 19.99
C ARG A 138 1.40 10.31 20.57
N LEU A 139 1.70 11.43 19.89
CA LEU A 139 1.30 12.76 20.32
C LEU A 139 -0.22 12.91 20.41
N LEU A 140 -0.93 12.28 19.45
CA LEU A 140 -2.39 12.32 19.40
C LEU A 140 -3.03 11.30 20.36
N ASP A 141 -2.25 10.48 21.02
CA ASP A 141 -2.70 9.42 21.93
C ASP A 141 -3.79 8.54 21.31
N VAL A 142 -3.48 8.03 20.12
CA VAL A 142 -4.38 7.11 19.41
C VAL A 142 -4.38 5.76 20.09
N ASN A 143 -5.55 5.21 20.34
CA ASN A 143 -5.73 3.92 21.01
C ASN A 143 -6.65 2.98 20.21
N MET A 144 -6.77 1.73 20.63
CA MET A 144 -7.50 0.67 19.91
C MET A 144 -9.00 0.94 19.71
N THR A 145 -9.58 1.92 20.40
CA THR A 145 -11.01 2.27 20.27
C THR A 145 -11.26 3.43 19.32
N ASP A 146 -10.22 4.12 18.90
CA ASP A 146 -10.32 5.29 18.03
C ASP A 146 -10.73 4.94 16.60
N LYS A 147 -11.33 5.92 15.94
CA LYS A 147 -11.57 5.92 14.49
C LYS A 147 -10.65 6.96 13.85
N VAL A 148 -9.65 6.47 13.12
CA VAL A 148 -8.56 7.28 12.57
C VAL A 148 -8.83 7.62 11.12
N LEU A 149 -8.75 8.91 10.77
CA LEU A 149 -8.81 9.42 9.40
C LEU A 149 -7.44 9.97 8.98
N ASP A 150 -7.01 9.60 7.78
CA ASP A 150 -6.02 10.34 7.00
C ASP A 150 -6.67 10.84 5.71
N ALA A 151 -7.01 12.13 5.67
CA ALA A 151 -7.74 12.74 4.56
C ALA A 151 -6.85 13.08 3.35
N THR A 152 -5.55 12.81 3.42
CA THR A 152 -4.55 12.95 2.34
C THR A 152 -3.56 11.80 2.43
N CYS A 153 -4.09 10.57 2.37
CA CYS A 153 -3.38 9.41 2.93
C CYS A 153 -2.13 8.99 2.15
N GLY A 154 -1.92 9.50 0.93
CA GLY A 154 -0.75 9.13 0.16
C GLY A 154 -0.65 7.60 0.01
N SER A 155 0.48 7.03 0.40
CA SER A 155 0.67 5.57 0.44
C SER A 155 -0.03 4.86 1.61
N GLY A 156 -0.67 5.58 2.52
CA GLY A 156 -1.32 5.02 3.70
C GLY A 156 -0.43 4.86 4.93
N ALA A 157 0.68 5.59 5.02
CA ALA A 157 1.66 5.46 6.11
C ALA A 157 1.05 5.61 7.51
N PHE A 158 0.24 6.65 7.74
CA PHE A 158 -0.46 6.84 9.01
C PHE A 158 -1.47 5.74 9.32
N LEU A 159 -2.16 5.23 8.28
CA LEU A 159 -3.14 4.16 8.45
C LEU A 159 -2.48 2.82 8.80
N VAL A 160 -1.38 2.47 8.12
CA VAL A 160 -0.58 1.27 8.45
C VAL A 160 -0.05 1.37 9.88
N LYS A 161 0.54 2.50 10.26
CA LYS A 161 1.07 2.71 11.62
C LYS A 161 -0.04 2.60 12.68
N SER A 162 -1.17 3.25 12.45
CA SER A 162 -2.32 3.18 13.36
C SER A 162 -2.84 1.76 13.48
N MET A 163 -3.06 1.08 12.35
CA MET A 163 -3.53 -0.30 12.33
C MET A 163 -2.65 -1.24 13.16
N CYS A 164 -1.34 -1.20 12.91
CA CYS A 164 -0.42 -2.11 13.58
C CYS A 164 -0.34 -1.86 15.09
N ASN A 165 -0.31 -0.59 15.52
CA ASN A 165 -0.27 -0.24 16.93
C ASN A 165 -1.58 -0.56 17.66
N MET A 166 -2.73 -0.23 17.08
CA MET A 166 -4.06 -0.54 17.64
C MET A 166 -4.27 -2.06 17.75
N ILE A 167 -3.88 -2.84 16.74
CA ILE A 167 -3.94 -4.31 16.79
C ILE A 167 -3.02 -4.88 17.87
N LYS A 168 -1.81 -4.32 18.02
CA LYS A 168 -0.89 -4.72 19.08
C LYS A 168 -1.48 -4.44 20.47
N GLU A 169 -2.11 -3.28 20.66
CA GLU A 169 -2.81 -2.91 21.89
C GLU A 169 -3.99 -3.85 22.18
N SER A 170 -4.72 -4.28 21.15
CA SER A 170 -5.86 -5.20 21.28
C SER A 170 -5.49 -6.66 21.58
N GLY A 171 -4.22 -6.97 21.76
CA GLY A 171 -3.73 -8.31 22.06
C GLY A 171 -3.35 -9.15 20.84
N GLY A 172 -3.31 -8.55 19.62
CA GLY A 172 -2.77 -9.17 18.43
C GLY A 172 -3.77 -9.41 17.31
N VAL A 173 -3.29 -10.01 16.22
CA VAL A 173 -4.00 -10.08 14.92
C VAL A 173 -5.23 -11.00 14.89
N ASN A 174 -5.36 -11.90 15.86
CA ASN A 174 -6.42 -12.91 15.88
C ASN A 174 -7.62 -12.55 16.77
N THR A 175 -7.65 -11.35 17.34
CA THR A 175 -8.73 -10.85 18.20
C THR A 175 -9.92 -10.34 17.36
N ASP A 176 -11.09 -10.27 17.97
CA ASP A 176 -12.26 -9.66 17.32
C ASP A 176 -12.11 -8.15 17.21
N GLU A 177 -11.42 -7.53 18.17
CA GLU A 177 -11.01 -6.13 18.12
C GLU A 177 -10.12 -5.85 16.90
N ALA A 178 -9.16 -6.71 16.60
CA ALA A 178 -8.32 -6.57 15.39
C ALA A 178 -9.15 -6.62 14.10
N LYS A 179 -10.17 -7.47 14.05
CA LYS A 179 -11.11 -7.50 12.90
C LYS A 179 -11.92 -6.21 12.80
N GLN A 180 -12.37 -5.67 13.94
CA GLN A 180 -13.10 -4.41 14.01
C GLN A 180 -12.23 -3.23 13.60
N ILE A 181 -10.99 -3.13 14.11
CA ILE A 181 -10.01 -2.11 13.72
C ILE A 181 -9.89 -2.06 12.19
N LYS A 182 -9.64 -3.20 11.55
CA LYS A 182 -9.50 -3.29 10.09
C LYS A 182 -10.76 -2.92 9.33
N SER A 183 -11.94 -3.31 9.81
CA SER A 183 -13.20 -3.12 9.07
C SER A 183 -13.86 -1.77 9.27
N CYS A 184 -13.65 -1.10 10.43
CA CYS A 184 -14.51 0.01 10.86
C CYS A 184 -13.77 1.20 11.48
N GLN A 185 -12.44 1.16 11.64
CA GLN A 185 -11.73 2.19 12.41
C GLN A 185 -10.64 2.94 11.64
N LEU A 186 -10.33 2.53 10.42
CA LEU A 186 -9.29 3.16 9.59
C LEU A 186 -9.92 3.72 8.31
N PHE A 187 -9.70 4.99 8.05
CA PHE A 187 -10.31 5.73 6.95
C PHE A 187 -9.27 6.58 6.23
N GLY A 188 -9.23 6.51 4.90
CA GLY A 188 -8.28 7.28 4.10
C GLY A 188 -8.92 7.86 2.85
N ILE A 189 -8.44 9.04 2.44
CA ILE A 189 -8.77 9.67 1.18
C ILE A 189 -7.48 10.00 0.44
N GLU A 190 -7.43 9.65 -0.84
CA GLU A 190 -6.37 10.03 -1.76
C GLU A 190 -6.97 10.44 -3.10
N PHE A 191 -6.49 11.53 -3.65
CA PHE A 191 -7.01 12.07 -4.92
C PHE A 191 -6.36 11.41 -6.13
N ASP A 192 -5.04 11.24 -6.09
CA ASP A 192 -4.27 10.69 -7.20
C ASP A 192 -4.51 9.18 -7.35
N ARG A 193 -4.85 8.75 -8.58
CA ARG A 193 -5.21 7.35 -8.86
C ARG A 193 -4.05 6.37 -8.63
N GLU A 194 -2.83 6.74 -9.04
CA GLU A 194 -1.66 5.87 -8.89
C GLU A 194 -1.26 5.75 -7.41
N ILE A 195 -1.31 6.85 -6.68
CA ILE A 195 -1.01 6.88 -5.25
C ILE A 195 -2.10 6.15 -4.45
N PHE A 196 -3.37 6.31 -4.83
CA PHE A 196 -4.46 5.54 -4.24
C PHE A 196 -4.28 4.02 -4.42
N ALA A 197 -3.82 3.60 -5.62
CA ALA A 197 -3.47 2.19 -5.85
C ALA A 197 -2.33 1.72 -4.92
N LEU A 198 -1.32 2.57 -4.68
CA LEU A 198 -0.26 2.27 -3.71
C LEU A 198 -0.78 2.15 -2.28
N ALA A 199 -1.69 3.05 -1.86
CA ALA A 199 -2.32 2.94 -0.54
C ALA A 199 -3.09 1.62 -0.39
N CYS A 200 -3.89 1.25 -1.39
CA CYS A 200 -4.60 -0.03 -1.41
C CYS A 200 -3.64 -1.22 -1.30
N ALA A 201 -2.55 -1.22 -2.07
CA ALA A 201 -1.54 -2.28 -2.03
C ALA A 201 -0.85 -2.35 -0.66
N ASN A 202 -0.48 -1.20 -0.09
CA ASN A 202 0.17 -1.12 1.21
C ASN A 202 -0.71 -1.72 2.32
N MET A 203 -1.98 -1.35 2.36
CA MET A 203 -2.92 -1.92 3.32
C MET A 203 -3.08 -3.44 3.13
N LEU A 204 -3.16 -3.92 1.89
CA LEU A 204 -3.24 -5.35 1.58
C LEU A 204 -1.99 -6.12 2.00
N ILE A 205 -0.80 -5.57 1.77
CA ILE A 205 0.47 -6.15 2.23
C ILE A 205 0.45 -6.34 3.75
N HIS A 206 -0.13 -5.40 4.49
CA HIS A 206 -0.27 -5.44 5.94
C HIS A 206 -1.51 -6.19 6.44
N LYS A 207 -2.10 -7.07 5.63
CA LYS A 207 -3.25 -7.92 6.01
C LYS A 207 -4.55 -7.16 6.28
N ASP A 208 -4.70 -6.01 5.68
CA ASP A 208 -5.95 -5.29 5.70
C ASP A 208 -6.56 -5.16 4.30
N GLY A 209 -7.55 -5.98 4.01
CA GLY A 209 -8.37 -5.89 2.81
C GLY A 209 -9.65 -5.08 3.01
N LYS A 210 -9.93 -4.58 4.22
CA LYS A 210 -11.20 -3.96 4.60
C LYS A 210 -11.12 -2.47 4.88
N THR A 211 -9.94 -1.89 4.93
CA THR A 211 -9.75 -0.45 5.17
C THR A 211 -10.63 0.39 4.27
N ASN A 212 -11.26 1.39 4.86
CA ASN A 212 -12.14 2.30 4.16
C ASN A 212 -11.30 3.40 3.49
N LEU A 213 -10.82 3.11 2.28
CA LEU A 213 -10.12 4.06 1.42
C LEU A 213 -11.04 4.54 0.31
N GLU A 214 -11.02 5.83 0.02
CA GLU A 214 -11.77 6.43 -1.08
C GLU A 214 -10.87 7.29 -1.97
N GLN A 215 -11.08 7.18 -3.28
CA GLN A 215 -10.41 8.04 -4.25
C GLN A 215 -11.25 9.29 -4.49
N LEU A 216 -11.01 10.34 -3.71
CA LEU A 216 -11.79 11.57 -3.75
C LEU A 216 -10.89 12.81 -3.57
N ASP A 217 -11.36 13.98 -4.04
CA ASP A 217 -10.80 15.24 -3.56
C ASP A 217 -11.34 15.50 -2.15
N THR A 218 -10.44 15.55 -1.17
CA THR A 218 -10.76 15.80 0.25
C THR A 218 -11.58 17.07 0.46
N ARG A 219 -11.48 18.05 -0.45
CA ARG A 219 -12.24 19.31 -0.38
C ARG A 219 -13.63 19.23 -0.99
N SER A 220 -13.98 18.10 -1.61
CA SER A 220 -15.29 17.92 -2.25
C SER A 220 -16.41 17.72 -1.23
N ASP A 221 -17.63 18.11 -1.61
CA ASP A 221 -18.82 17.87 -0.78
C ASP A 221 -19.06 16.36 -0.53
N GLU A 222 -18.67 15.52 -1.48
CA GLU A 222 -18.76 14.06 -1.36
C GLU A 222 -17.83 13.55 -0.26
N ALA A 223 -16.57 13.98 -0.25
CA ALA A 223 -15.61 13.63 0.80
C ALA A 223 -16.07 14.12 2.17
N ILE A 224 -16.59 15.35 2.25
CA ILE A 224 -17.11 15.92 3.52
C ILE A 224 -18.29 15.09 4.05
N LYS A 225 -19.24 14.70 3.19
CA LYS A 225 -20.37 13.86 3.57
C LYS A 225 -19.89 12.47 4.03
N TRP A 226 -18.95 11.88 3.30
CA TRP A 226 -18.37 10.59 3.64
C TRP A 226 -17.68 10.62 5.01
N ILE A 227 -16.80 11.60 5.25
CA ILE A 227 -16.10 11.77 6.54
C ILE A 227 -17.09 11.91 7.69
N LYS A 228 -18.11 12.79 7.55
CA LYS A 228 -19.13 13.02 8.58
C LYS A 228 -19.91 11.74 8.94
N SER A 229 -20.08 10.81 7.99
CA SER A 229 -20.77 9.55 8.22
C SER A 229 -19.98 8.52 9.03
N LYS A 230 -18.68 8.71 9.24
CA LYS A 230 -17.78 7.67 9.82
C LYS A 230 -17.61 7.79 11.34
N GLY A 231 -17.93 8.95 11.93
CA GLY A 231 -17.74 9.16 13.37
C GLY A 231 -16.25 9.16 13.76
N ILE A 232 -15.43 9.87 13.01
CA ILE A 232 -13.99 9.99 13.22
C ILE A 232 -13.69 10.60 14.59
N THR A 233 -12.74 10.03 15.31
CA THR A 233 -12.27 10.53 16.62
C THR A 233 -10.89 11.16 16.55
N LYS A 234 -10.03 10.69 15.64
CA LYS A 234 -8.65 11.18 15.46
C LYS A 234 -8.36 11.42 13.98
N VAL A 235 -7.62 12.50 13.71
CA VAL A 235 -7.16 12.82 12.36
C VAL A 235 -5.64 12.91 12.36
N LEU A 236 -5.01 12.12 11.50
CA LEU A 236 -3.57 12.15 11.23
C LEU A 236 -3.40 12.41 9.74
N MET A 237 -2.80 13.53 9.36
CA MET A 237 -2.61 13.85 7.94
C MET A 237 -1.38 14.73 7.73
N ASN A 238 -0.76 14.57 6.56
CA ASN A 238 0.31 15.40 6.05
C ASN A 238 -0.06 15.85 4.62
N PRO A 239 -0.81 16.96 4.48
CA PRO A 239 -1.27 17.42 3.18
C PRO A 239 -0.10 17.90 2.30
N PRO A 240 -0.25 17.85 0.96
CA PRO A 240 0.76 18.36 0.05
C PRO A 240 0.96 19.87 0.25
N TYR A 241 2.21 20.31 0.15
CA TYR A 241 2.55 21.72 0.22
C TYR A 241 2.38 22.36 -1.17
N GLU A 242 1.60 23.43 -1.28
CA GLU A 242 1.59 24.24 -2.49
C GLU A 242 2.95 24.92 -2.65
N ARG A 243 3.58 24.68 -3.78
CA ARG A 243 4.67 25.57 -4.23
C ARG A 243 4.02 26.78 -4.89
N LYS A 244 4.16 27.95 -4.24
CA LYS A 244 3.86 29.25 -4.87
C LYS A 244 4.81 29.50 -6.03
#